data_4bb128884e72531cba10735a0c043191
#
_entry.id   4bb128884e72531cba10735a0c043191
#
_cell.length_a   1.000
_cell.length_b   1.000
_cell.length_c   1.000
_cell.angle_alpha   90.00
_cell.angle_beta   90.00
_cell.angle_gamma   90.00
#
_symmetry.space_group_name_H-M   'P 1'
#
loop_
_entity.id
_entity.type
_entity.pdbx_description
1 polymer ?
#
loop_
_entity_poly.entity_id
_entity_poly.type
_entity_poly.pdbx_seq_one_letter_code
_entity_poly.pdbx_strand_id
1 'polypeptide(L)'
;EITLEPHFALLGRGQQFRIYQHQSVPQIVESILRNRHDFEGQDFFFNLVRDYPKRDQVMQYGESDLAFITRLLADVGIWYRFTRDERLNIEVVEFHDDQRHYQFNVELAYRPQSGLSSTGQDGVWNLQSSHQVVEKHVNIRSYHHRVAHAHMNREI
;
A
#
# COMPACT_ATOMS: atom_id res chain seq x y z
N GLU A 1 4.23 -0.47 -28.38
CA GLU A 1 4.41 0.10 -27.05
C GLU A 1 4.73 -1.03 -26.07
N ILE A 2 5.76 -0.88 -25.25
CA ILE A 2 6.16 -1.85 -24.22
C ILE A 2 5.94 -1.18 -22.86
N THR A 3 5.11 -1.79 -22.03
CA THR A 3 4.88 -1.34 -20.64
C THR A 3 5.67 -2.22 -19.71
N LEU A 4 6.50 -1.60 -18.86
CA LEU A 4 7.23 -2.28 -17.80
C LEU A 4 6.51 -2.01 -16.48
N GLU A 5 6.26 -3.08 -15.74
CA GLU A 5 5.60 -3.03 -14.44
C GLU A 5 6.42 -3.81 -13.39
N PRO A 6 6.35 -3.39 -12.10
CA PRO A 6 6.97 -4.14 -11.02
C PRO A 6 6.44 -5.58 -10.95
N HIS A 7 7.25 -6.53 -10.46
CA HIS A 7 6.79 -7.90 -10.21
C HIS A 7 5.52 -7.93 -9.33
N PHE A 8 5.41 -7.01 -8.40
CA PHE A 8 4.24 -6.81 -7.54
C PHE A 8 2.93 -6.61 -8.32
N ALA A 9 2.96 -6.08 -9.54
CA ALA A 9 1.78 -5.91 -10.40
C ALA A 9 1.14 -7.25 -10.82
N LEU A 10 1.90 -8.33 -10.81
CA LEU A 10 1.38 -9.68 -11.11
C LEU A 10 0.33 -10.15 -10.09
N LEU A 11 0.34 -9.60 -8.86
CA LEU A 11 -0.68 -9.85 -7.85
C LEU A 11 -2.07 -9.36 -8.27
N GLY A 12 -2.14 -8.50 -9.30
CA GLY A 12 -3.38 -8.02 -9.88
C GLY A 12 -4.13 -9.05 -10.73
N ARG A 13 -3.52 -10.20 -11.00
CA ARG A 13 -4.10 -11.23 -11.87
C ARG A 13 -4.97 -12.21 -11.07
N GLY A 14 -6.13 -12.54 -11.66
CA GLY A 14 -7.07 -13.49 -11.06
C GLY A 14 -7.84 -12.93 -9.87
N GLN A 15 -8.87 -13.66 -9.46
CA GLN A 15 -9.71 -13.34 -8.33
C GLN A 15 -9.66 -14.48 -7.32
N GLN A 16 -9.70 -14.16 -6.04
CA GLN A 16 -9.53 -15.10 -4.96
C GLN A 16 -10.68 -15.03 -3.96
N PHE A 17 -10.94 -16.15 -3.31
CA PHE A 17 -11.93 -16.30 -2.25
C PHE A 17 -11.27 -17.02 -1.08
N ARG A 18 -10.98 -16.28 0.02
CA ARG A 18 -10.25 -16.79 1.17
C ARG A 18 -10.66 -16.14 2.46
N ILE A 19 -10.41 -16.85 3.53
CA ILE A 19 -10.62 -16.38 4.90
C ILE A 19 -9.30 -16.49 5.64
N TYR A 20 -8.90 -15.37 6.26
CA TYR A 20 -7.75 -15.27 7.14
C TYR A 20 -8.27 -15.10 8.56
N GLN A 21 -7.78 -15.90 9.51
CA GLN A 21 -8.23 -15.86 10.89
C GLN A 21 -7.05 -15.62 11.84
N HIS A 22 -7.30 -14.83 12.90
CA HIS A 22 -6.35 -14.54 13.96
C HIS A 22 -4.99 -14.00 13.47
N GLN A 23 -5.00 -13.23 12.41
CA GLN A 23 -3.80 -12.61 11.81
C GLN A 23 -3.92 -11.09 11.79
N SER A 24 -2.78 -10.41 11.94
CA SER A 24 -2.68 -8.98 11.69
C SER A 24 -2.56 -8.68 10.20
N VAL A 25 -2.82 -7.43 9.79
CA VAL A 25 -2.69 -7.02 8.39
C VAL A 25 -1.30 -7.30 7.83
N PRO A 26 -0.18 -6.93 8.49
CA PRO A 26 1.15 -7.28 7.98
C PRO A 26 1.36 -8.78 7.82
N GLN A 27 0.86 -9.62 8.76
CA GLN A 27 0.97 -11.07 8.65
C GLN A 27 0.21 -11.64 7.46
N ILE A 28 -0.99 -11.11 7.17
CA ILE A 28 -1.78 -11.53 6.00
C ILE A 28 -1.03 -11.16 4.72
N VAL A 29 -0.54 -9.92 4.62
CA VAL A 29 0.20 -9.44 3.45
C VAL A 29 1.46 -10.29 3.22
N GLU A 30 2.27 -10.50 4.26
CA GLU A 30 3.46 -11.33 4.18
C GLU A 30 3.14 -12.76 3.72
N SER A 31 2.08 -13.37 4.27
CA SER A 31 1.64 -14.71 3.90
C SER A 31 1.26 -14.81 2.41
N ILE A 32 0.59 -13.79 1.87
CA ILE A 32 0.24 -13.75 0.46
C ILE A 32 1.50 -13.63 -0.41
N LEU A 33 2.39 -12.71 -0.08
CA LEU A 33 3.61 -12.49 -0.85
C LEU A 33 4.48 -13.75 -0.90
N ARG A 34 4.74 -14.38 0.24
CA ARG A 34 5.61 -15.56 0.33
C ARG A 34 4.98 -16.82 -0.25
N ASN A 35 3.75 -17.12 0.13
CA ASN A 35 3.17 -18.43 -0.13
C ASN A 35 2.49 -18.53 -1.50
N ARG A 36 2.32 -17.42 -2.19
CA ARG A 36 1.53 -17.39 -3.43
C ARG A 36 2.23 -16.72 -4.60
N HIS A 37 3.17 -15.87 -4.32
CA HIS A 37 3.86 -15.08 -5.34
C HIS A 37 5.37 -15.22 -5.26
N ASP A 38 5.85 -16.19 -4.47
CA ASP A 38 7.26 -16.56 -4.35
C ASP A 38 8.20 -15.39 -3.99
N PHE A 39 7.67 -14.38 -3.27
CA PHE A 39 8.50 -13.30 -2.75
C PHE A 39 9.37 -13.82 -1.62
N GLU A 40 10.65 -13.62 -1.74
CA GLU A 40 11.63 -13.96 -0.70
C GLU A 40 11.86 -12.79 0.26
N GLY A 41 12.63 -13.04 1.33
CA GLY A 41 12.91 -12.02 2.34
C GLY A 41 13.72 -10.82 1.85
N GLN A 42 14.31 -10.92 0.67
CA GLN A 42 15.03 -9.83 0.02
C GLN A 42 14.15 -8.96 -0.90
N ASP A 43 12.98 -9.47 -1.30
CA ASP A 43 12.10 -8.79 -2.26
C ASP A 43 11.17 -7.79 -1.59
N PHE A 44 10.98 -7.92 -0.28
CA PHE A 44 10.15 -6.98 0.49
C PHE A 44 10.54 -6.93 1.95
N PHE A 45 10.21 -5.81 2.62
CA PHE A 45 10.31 -5.70 4.07
C PHE A 45 9.29 -4.72 4.64
N PHE A 46 8.97 -4.93 5.92
CA PHE A 46 8.13 -4.05 6.70
C PHE A 46 8.99 -3.19 7.64
N ASN A 47 8.89 -1.88 7.50
CA ASN A 47 9.48 -0.91 8.41
C ASN A 47 8.34 -0.13 9.09
N LEU A 48 7.74 -0.77 10.09
CA LEU A 48 6.54 -0.31 10.78
C LEU A 48 6.91 0.16 12.19
N VAL A 49 6.34 1.29 12.58
CA VAL A 49 6.51 1.88 13.91
C VAL A 49 5.39 1.46 14.85
N ARG A 50 4.19 1.20 14.30
CA ARG A 50 2.99 0.86 15.07
C ARG A 50 2.82 -0.64 15.20
N ASP A 51 2.13 -1.05 16.27
CA ASP A 51 1.66 -2.42 16.44
C ASP A 51 0.30 -2.62 15.78
N TYR A 52 0.11 -3.76 15.15
CA TYR A 52 -1.11 -4.12 14.44
C TYR A 52 -1.79 -5.30 15.12
N PRO A 53 -2.99 -5.10 15.70
CA PRO A 53 -3.71 -6.18 16.37
C PRO A 53 -4.16 -7.25 15.38
N LYS A 54 -4.22 -8.48 15.89
CA LYS A 54 -4.81 -9.59 15.13
C LYS A 54 -6.30 -9.38 15.00
N ARG A 55 -6.81 -9.56 13.78
CA ARG A 55 -8.24 -9.53 13.48
C ARG A 55 -8.81 -10.95 13.64
N ASP A 56 -10.02 -11.06 14.15
CA ASP A 56 -10.70 -12.36 14.31
C ASP A 56 -10.85 -13.04 12.95
N GLN A 57 -11.30 -12.27 11.96
CA GLN A 57 -11.50 -12.76 10.59
C GLN A 57 -11.35 -11.62 9.58
N VAL A 58 -10.70 -11.93 8.48
CA VAL A 58 -10.61 -11.07 7.29
C VAL A 58 -10.95 -11.91 6.07
N MET A 59 -11.84 -11.39 5.22
CA MET A 59 -12.29 -12.08 4.03
C MET A 59 -11.76 -11.41 2.77
N GLN A 60 -11.21 -12.20 1.87
CA GLN A 60 -10.97 -11.86 0.47
C GLN A 60 -12.10 -12.48 -0.34
N TYR A 61 -12.88 -11.67 -1.04
CA TYR A 61 -14.06 -12.14 -1.76
C TYR A 61 -14.11 -11.54 -3.16
N GLY A 62 -13.77 -12.37 -4.16
CA GLY A 62 -13.84 -11.99 -5.57
C GLY A 62 -12.91 -10.84 -5.95
N GLU A 63 -11.81 -10.65 -5.25
CA GLU A 63 -10.82 -9.61 -5.52
C GLU A 63 -9.44 -10.21 -5.79
N SER A 64 -8.61 -9.51 -6.56
CA SER A 64 -7.22 -9.91 -6.78
C SER A 64 -6.40 -9.76 -5.50
N ASP A 65 -5.25 -10.45 -5.41
CA ASP A 65 -4.37 -10.30 -4.27
C ASP A 65 -3.85 -8.86 -4.13
N LEU A 66 -3.60 -8.17 -5.25
CA LEU A 66 -3.20 -6.76 -5.24
C LEU A 66 -4.28 -5.85 -4.66
N ALA A 67 -5.52 -6.01 -5.12
CA ALA A 67 -6.65 -5.21 -4.61
C ALA A 67 -6.89 -5.48 -3.13
N PHE A 68 -6.84 -6.74 -2.71
CA PHE A 68 -6.98 -7.14 -1.32
C PHE A 68 -5.91 -6.56 -0.42
N ILE A 69 -4.63 -6.70 -0.80
CA ILE A 69 -3.49 -6.15 -0.05
C ILE A 69 -3.62 -4.62 0.04
N THR A 70 -3.88 -3.95 -1.09
CA THR A 70 -4.00 -2.49 -1.12
C THR A 70 -5.11 -2.00 -0.19
N ARG A 71 -6.26 -2.66 -0.19
CA ARG A 71 -7.38 -2.35 0.70
C ARG A 71 -7.01 -2.53 2.18
N LEU A 72 -6.39 -3.66 2.52
CA LEU A 72 -5.97 -3.94 3.91
C LEU A 72 -4.93 -2.94 4.43
N LEU A 73 -3.96 -2.59 3.59
CA LEU A 73 -2.93 -1.62 3.94
C LEU A 73 -3.53 -0.22 4.14
N ALA A 74 -4.46 0.19 3.26
CA ALA A 74 -5.18 1.45 3.39
C ALA A 74 -6.00 1.53 4.69
N ASP A 75 -6.70 0.45 5.07
CA ASP A 75 -7.47 0.36 6.32
C ASP A 75 -6.65 0.68 7.58
N VAL A 76 -5.37 0.37 7.56
CA VAL A 76 -4.48 0.54 8.71
C VAL A 76 -3.44 1.65 8.51
N GLY A 77 -3.47 2.34 7.38
CA GLY A 77 -2.58 3.44 7.07
C GLY A 77 -1.13 3.02 6.83
N ILE A 78 -0.93 1.85 6.24
CA ILE A 78 0.36 1.41 5.71
C ILE A 78 0.42 1.80 4.23
N TRP A 79 1.51 2.43 3.84
CA TRP A 79 1.82 2.73 2.45
C TRP A 79 3.04 1.94 1.99
N TYR A 80 3.25 1.82 0.69
CA TYR A 80 4.41 1.12 0.14
C TYR A 80 5.03 1.90 -1.02
N ARG A 81 6.29 1.60 -1.27
CA ARG A 81 7.04 2.10 -2.42
C ARG A 81 7.94 1.01 -2.97
N PHE A 82 8.41 1.23 -4.19
CA PHE A 82 9.39 0.38 -4.83
C PHE A 82 10.75 1.05 -4.76
N THR A 83 11.75 0.28 -4.36
CA THR A 83 13.16 0.69 -4.36
C THR A 83 13.99 -0.36 -5.09
N ARG A 84 15.21 -0.03 -5.40
CA ARG A 84 16.15 -0.96 -6.01
C ARG A 84 17.29 -1.22 -5.04
N ASP A 85 17.54 -2.48 -4.72
CA ASP A 85 18.76 -2.88 -4.05
C ASP A 85 19.88 -2.95 -5.12
N GLU A 86 20.81 -1.98 -5.09
CA GLU A 86 21.90 -1.89 -6.07
C GLU A 86 22.87 -3.06 -5.98
N ARG A 87 23.06 -3.63 -4.79
CA ARG A 87 23.98 -4.74 -4.56
C ARG A 87 23.45 -6.04 -5.16
N LEU A 88 22.18 -6.32 -4.99
CA LEU A 88 21.52 -7.52 -5.51
C LEU A 88 20.93 -7.29 -6.90
N ASN A 89 20.81 -6.03 -7.31
CA ASN A 89 20.18 -5.62 -8.56
C ASN A 89 18.74 -6.11 -8.71
N ILE A 90 17.99 -6.10 -7.60
CA ILE A 90 16.60 -6.50 -7.54
C ILE A 90 15.71 -5.32 -7.17
N GLU A 91 14.43 -5.42 -7.50
CA GLU A 91 13.39 -4.53 -7.01
C GLU A 91 12.91 -4.99 -5.65
N VAL A 92 12.74 -4.06 -4.73
CA VAL A 92 12.29 -4.30 -3.35
C VAL A 92 11.03 -3.51 -3.06
N VAL A 93 10.04 -4.15 -2.45
CA VAL A 93 8.82 -3.49 -1.96
C VAL A 93 8.99 -3.16 -0.48
N GLU A 94 8.98 -1.88 -0.16
CA GLU A 94 9.08 -1.38 1.21
C GLU A 94 7.71 -0.95 1.74
N PHE A 95 7.30 -1.49 2.89
CA PHE A 95 6.05 -1.12 3.57
C PHE A 95 6.34 -0.25 4.78
N HIS A 96 5.66 0.88 4.89
CA HIS A 96 5.86 1.89 5.92
C HIS A 96 4.53 2.40 6.48
N ASP A 97 4.55 2.93 7.71
CA ASP A 97 3.38 3.51 8.38
C ASP A 97 3.66 4.89 9.00
N ASP A 98 4.83 5.46 8.74
CA ASP A 98 5.24 6.76 9.28
C ASP A 98 5.77 7.68 8.18
N GLN A 99 5.35 8.95 8.23
CA GLN A 99 5.79 9.98 7.26
C GLN A 99 7.29 10.29 7.33
N ARG A 100 7.96 9.95 8.43
CA ARG A 100 9.42 10.09 8.56
C ARG A 100 10.19 9.24 7.55
N HIS A 101 9.55 8.23 6.99
CA HIS A 101 10.14 7.38 5.95
C HIS A 101 9.93 7.92 4.52
N TYR A 102 9.28 9.08 4.35
CA TYR A 102 9.20 9.72 3.04
C TYR A 102 10.60 10.20 2.59
N GLN A 103 10.84 10.12 1.30
CA GLN A 103 12.02 10.73 0.70
C GLN A 103 11.76 12.22 0.52
N PHE A 104 12.54 13.03 1.21
CA PHE A 104 12.50 14.48 1.09
C PHE A 104 13.63 14.96 0.17
N ASN A 105 13.52 16.19 -0.33
CA ASN A 105 14.50 16.84 -1.18
C ASN A 105 14.73 16.14 -2.54
N VAL A 106 13.68 15.56 -3.11
CA VAL A 106 13.72 15.10 -4.51
C VAL A 106 13.55 16.31 -5.42
N GLU A 107 14.58 16.63 -6.20
CA GLU A 107 14.53 17.70 -7.19
C GLU A 107 14.36 17.11 -8.57
N LEU A 108 13.24 17.45 -9.24
CA LEU A 108 12.96 17.06 -10.61
C LEU A 108 12.77 18.31 -11.46
N ALA A 109 13.54 18.41 -12.53
CA ALA A 109 13.42 19.53 -13.45
C ALA A 109 12.08 19.49 -14.21
N TYR A 110 11.37 20.62 -14.25
CA TYR A 110 10.23 20.75 -15.14
C TYR A 110 10.70 20.87 -16.59
N ARG A 111 10.19 19.99 -17.45
CA ARG A 111 10.50 19.95 -18.88
C ARG A 111 9.22 19.86 -19.69
N PRO A 112 8.78 20.95 -20.35
CA PRO A 112 7.63 20.87 -21.23
C PRO A 112 7.90 19.89 -22.37
N GLN A 113 6.89 19.13 -22.76
CA GLN A 113 6.97 18.24 -23.91
C GLN A 113 7.19 19.02 -25.19
N SER A 114 8.42 19.19 -25.60
CA SER A 114 8.80 19.69 -26.92
C SER A 114 9.34 18.51 -27.74
N GLY A 115 8.50 17.86 -28.42
CA GLY A 115 8.48 16.76 -29.40
C GLY A 115 9.77 16.04 -29.85
N LEU A 116 10.99 16.36 -29.47
CA LEU A 116 12.16 15.82 -30.19
C LEU A 116 13.41 15.49 -29.35
N SER A 117 13.44 15.63 -28.07
CA SER A 117 14.69 15.28 -27.34
C SER A 117 14.41 14.80 -25.91
N SER A 118 14.55 13.50 -25.71
CA SER A 118 14.84 12.97 -24.39
C SER A 118 16.35 13.11 -24.16
N THR A 119 16.77 13.97 -23.25
CA THR A 119 18.17 14.13 -22.86
C THR A 119 18.65 12.99 -21.95
N GLY A 120 17.90 11.90 -21.80
CA GLY A 120 18.22 10.79 -20.90
C GLY A 120 18.15 11.12 -19.41
N GLN A 121 17.61 12.30 -19.06
CA GLN A 121 17.41 12.70 -17.67
C GLN A 121 15.92 12.72 -17.32
N ASP A 122 15.59 12.24 -16.13
CA ASP A 122 14.24 12.28 -15.61
C ASP A 122 13.74 13.73 -15.47
N GLY A 123 12.46 13.94 -15.73
CA GLY A 123 11.84 15.25 -15.63
C GLY A 123 10.33 15.16 -15.46
N VAL A 124 9.75 16.24 -14.94
CA VAL A 124 8.29 16.38 -14.79
C VAL A 124 7.79 17.28 -15.90
N TRP A 125 6.82 16.83 -16.68
CA TRP A 125 6.21 17.60 -17.77
C TRP A 125 4.73 17.94 -17.51
N ASN A 126 4.08 17.20 -16.61
CA ASN A 126 2.69 17.44 -16.25
C ASN A 126 2.50 17.34 -14.75
N LEU A 127 2.10 18.43 -14.12
CA LEU A 127 1.74 18.48 -12.71
C LEU A 127 0.26 18.83 -12.61
N GLN A 128 -0.53 17.91 -12.04
CA GLN A 128 -1.94 18.13 -11.77
C GLN A 128 -2.16 18.17 -10.25
N SER A 129 -2.84 19.20 -9.79
CA SER A 129 -3.28 19.32 -8.40
C SER A 129 -4.80 19.42 -8.37
N SER A 130 -5.45 18.60 -7.56
CA SER A 130 -6.88 18.68 -7.30
C SER A 130 -7.14 19.03 -5.84
N HIS A 131 -8.06 19.95 -5.63
CA HIS A 131 -8.51 20.37 -4.31
C HIS A 131 -10.01 20.11 -4.20
N GLN A 132 -10.43 19.48 -3.12
CA GLN A 132 -11.85 19.28 -2.84
C GLN A 132 -12.15 19.64 -1.39
N VAL A 133 -13.38 20.07 -1.16
CA VAL A 133 -13.88 20.31 0.19
C VAL A 133 -14.18 18.96 0.84
N VAL A 134 -13.70 18.79 2.04
CA VAL A 134 -13.95 17.60 2.86
C VAL A 134 -14.62 18.01 4.18
N GLU A 135 -15.28 17.09 4.81
CA GLU A 135 -15.90 17.28 6.11
C GLU A 135 -14.85 17.64 7.16
N LYS A 136 -15.15 18.67 7.96
CA LYS A 136 -14.26 19.12 9.02
C LYS A 136 -14.26 18.19 10.24
N HIS A 137 -15.41 17.56 10.51
CA HIS A 137 -15.61 16.69 11.65
C HIS A 137 -16.34 15.42 11.24
N VAL A 138 -15.92 14.30 11.77
CA VAL A 138 -16.59 13.01 11.58
C VAL A 138 -16.95 12.43 12.96
N ASN A 139 -18.25 12.23 13.20
CA ASN A 139 -18.76 11.55 14.38
C ASN A 139 -19.09 10.11 14.04
N ILE A 140 -18.43 9.16 14.69
CA ILE A 140 -18.64 7.74 14.47
C ILE A 140 -19.30 7.14 15.69
N ARG A 141 -20.42 6.44 15.47
CA ARG A 141 -21.04 5.53 16.43
C ARG A 141 -20.88 4.10 15.97
N SER A 142 -20.32 3.26 16.82
CA SER A 142 -20.18 1.83 16.54
C SER A 142 -20.97 1.03 17.58
N TYR A 143 -21.45 -0.14 17.15
CA TYR A 143 -22.09 -1.11 18.02
C TYR A 143 -21.29 -2.41 18.02
N HIS A 144 -20.92 -2.87 19.22
CA HIS A 144 -20.22 -4.13 19.36
C HIS A 144 -21.17 -5.17 19.98
N HIS A 145 -21.58 -6.15 19.20
CA HIS A 145 -22.59 -7.15 19.60
C HIS A 145 -22.22 -7.99 20.84
N ARG A 146 -20.92 -8.17 21.11
CA ARG A 146 -20.44 -8.91 22.28
C ARG A 146 -20.40 -8.06 23.55
N VAL A 147 -20.38 -6.73 23.43
CA VAL A 147 -20.35 -5.78 24.54
C VAL A 147 -21.33 -4.64 24.26
N ALA A 148 -22.63 -5.00 24.28
CA ALA A 148 -23.72 -4.11 23.88
C ALA A 148 -23.84 -2.81 24.71
N HIS A 149 -23.28 -2.78 25.92
CA HIS A 149 -23.30 -1.62 26.80
C HIS A 149 -22.11 -0.68 26.67
N ALA A 150 -21.12 -1.03 25.82
CA ALA A 150 -19.97 -0.17 25.59
C ALA A 150 -20.35 1.03 24.70
N HIS A 151 -20.16 2.24 25.21
CA HIS A 151 -20.32 3.45 24.41
C HIS A 151 -19.11 3.62 23.50
N MET A 152 -19.28 3.31 22.22
CA MET A 152 -18.23 3.41 21.19
C MET A 152 -18.49 4.64 20.30
N ASN A 153 -18.36 5.83 20.89
CA ASN A 153 -18.44 7.08 20.16
C ASN A 153 -17.02 7.64 19.98
N ARG A 154 -16.70 8.07 18.79
CA ARG A 154 -15.44 8.78 18.50
C ARG A 154 -15.72 9.98 17.62
N GLU A 155 -15.15 11.10 17.99
CA GLU A 155 -15.10 12.32 17.18
C GLU A 155 -13.65 12.49 16.68
N ILE A 156 -13.49 12.74 15.41
CA ILE A 156 -12.20 12.97 14.76
C ILE A 156 -12.25 14.30 14.03
#